data_46ad3958cee44ff3d0176cc02a5424ca
#
_entry.id   46ad3958cee44ff3d0176cc02a5424ca
#
_cell.length_a   1.000
_cell.length_b   1.000
_cell.length_c   1.000
_cell.angle_alpha   90.00
_cell.angle_beta   90.00
_cell.angle_gamma   90.00
#
_symmetry.space_group_name_H-M   'P 1'
#
loop_
_entity.id
_entity.type
_entity.pdbx_description
1 polymer ?
#
loop_
_entity_poly.entity_id
_entity_poly.type
_entity_poly.pdbx_seq_one_letter_code
_entity_poly.pdbx_strand_id
1 'polypeptide(L)'
;MSIKALILLDDASNGRLYLQAAQHLGLHPITLASDKAQCDMLAGEGMEAIRIDTDNLDGLIRECSRLSTTFDIVGITSALESVYATVGKLCRHFDLPGPNPESIERCCDKFVQRQLLAKAGVPIPAYRLAVNAAEVQSAAAEIGLPVVLKPAVGSGSSGVRLCRDVVELAEHTTYLLGGKHIWRSSPRMLVEEFAQGPYYSIDIMGDEFMGIASGEFGPPPHFIFQGTTYPAQLTSDECKRIADISLSCLRALDLEWGPKNIEFRWTNLGPIVVEVNPRLSGSPDPQLVKAAYGVDLITEHIKLVIGEEWDLRRKRSYVAAARKLVADCDGILDWIDGEASAAAVPGVAEVKLYVEPKAPIVRKGDYRDCIGHVIAASPSRATTEAVLKRAVDLIDWSITPFPSGDDAIAEFACAGLLG
;
A
#
# COMPACT_ATOMS: atom_id res chain seq x y z
N MET A 1 31.62 20.56 -5.04
CA MET A 1 30.87 19.73 -4.09
C MET A 1 30.22 18.62 -4.92
N SER A 2 30.27 17.37 -4.51
CA SER A 2 29.56 16.28 -5.14
C SER A 2 28.05 16.49 -5.00
N ILE A 3 27.26 16.09 -6.00
CA ILE A 3 25.80 16.19 -5.97
C ILE A 3 25.28 15.08 -5.04
N LYS A 4 24.53 15.46 -3.99
CA LYS A 4 23.89 14.49 -3.10
C LYS A 4 22.76 13.77 -3.82
N ALA A 5 22.80 12.44 -3.85
CA ALA A 5 21.81 11.61 -4.51
C ALA A 5 21.03 10.72 -3.52
N LEU A 6 19.75 10.56 -3.80
CA LEU A 6 18.87 9.57 -3.16
C LEU A 6 18.56 8.47 -4.17
N ILE A 7 18.87 7.22 -3.83
CA ILE A 7 18.49 6.06 -4.63
C ILE A 7 17.12 5.57 -4.22
N LEU A 8 16.23 5.37 -5.21
CA LEU A 8 14.92 4.77 -5.04
C LEU A 8 14.87 3.42 -5.77
N LEU A 9 14.54 2.35 -5.04
CA LEU A 9 14.30 1.05 -5.66
C LEU A 9 12.83 0.91 -5.99
N ASP A 10 12.51 0.71 -7.25
CA ASP A 10 11.16 0.70 -7.81
C ASP A 10 10.29 1.88 -7.28
N ASP A 11 9.41 2.43 -8.07
CA ASP A 11 8.70 3.64 -7.67
C ASP A 11 7.18 3.55 -7.80
N ALA A 12 6.61 2.37 -7.74
CA ALA A 12 5.16 2.22 -7.74
C ALA A 12 4.50 2.87 -6.50
N SER A 13 3.20 3.10 -6.56
CA SER A 13 2.40 3.71 -5.49
C SER A 13 2.83 5.15 -5.17
N ASN A 14 3.54 5.37 -4.05
CA ASN A 14 3.99 6.68 -3.59
C ASN A 14 5.31 7.15 -4.22
N GLY A 15 5.93 6.37 -5.11
CA GLY A 15 7.27 6.64 -5.61
C GLY A 15 7.45 8.02 -6.24
N ARG A 16 6.49 8.48 -7.05
CA ARG A 16 6.53 9.86 -7.59
C ARG A 16 6.57 10.94 -6.51
N LEU A 17 5.88 10.73 -5.39
CA LEU A 17 5.92 11.67 -4.27
C LEU A 17 7.29 11.67 -3.59
N TYR A 18 7.96 10.51 -3.55
CA TYR A 18 9.36 10.43 -3.09
C TYR A 18 10.31 11.19 -3.99
N LEU A 19 10.18 11.04 -5.33
CA LEU A 19 11.00 11.80 -6.30
C LEU A 19 10.84 13.30 -6.10
N GLN A 20 9.59 13.79 -6.04
CA GLN A 20 9.29 15.21 -5.82
C GLN A 20 9.80 15.71 -4.48
N ALA A 21 9.60 14.94 -3.40
CA ALA A 21 10.07 15.32 -2.08
C ALA A 21 11.61 15.37 -2.00
N ALA A 22 12.31 14.43 -2.65
CA ALA A 22 13.77 14.43 -2.75
C ALA A 22 14.28 15.68 -3.47
N GLN A 23 13.67 16.06 -4.60
CA GLN A 23 14.01 17.28 -5.32
C GLN A 23 13.79 18.53 -4.48
N HIS A 24 12.67 18.62 -3.74
CA HIS A 24 12.40 19.73 -2.83
C HIS A 24 13.41 19.85 -1.68
N LEU A 25 14.00 18.74 -1.27
CA LEU A 25 15.11 18.69 -0.30
C LEU A 25 16.48 18.99 -0.93
N GLY A 26 16.53 19.31 -2.23
CA GLY A 26 17.77 19.58 -2.94
C GLY A 26 18.61 18.34 -3.24
N LEU A 27 18.01 17.15 -3.19
CA LEU A 27 18.64 15.89 -3.56
C LEU A 27 18.42 15.59 -5.04
N HIS A 28 19.33 14.82 -5.62
CA HIS A 28 19.19 14.26 -6.95
C HIS A 28 18.60 12.83 -6.85
N PRO A 29 17.32 12.62 -7.18
CA PRO A 29 16.72 11.29 -7.11
C PRO A 29 17.12 10.46 -8.32
N ILE A 30 17.52 9.19 -8.09
CA ILE A 30 17.82 8.20 -9.10
C ILE A 30 16.99 6.95 -8.83
N THR A 31 16.15 6.55 -9.79
CA THR A 31 15.35 5.33 -9.67
C THR A 31 16.08 4.15 -10.29
N LEU A 32 16.20 3.06 -9.53
CA LEU A 32 16.64 1.76 -10.01
C LEU A 32 15.41 0.84 -10.08
N ALA A 33 14.99 0.41 -11.28
CA ALA A 33 13.77 -0.38 -11.45
C ALA A 33 13.94 -1.52 -12.45
N SER A 34 13.19 -2.60 -12.24
CA SER A 34 13.18 -3.75 -13.14
C SER A 34 12.25 -3.54 -14.35
N ASP A 35 11.18 -2.76 -14.18
CA ASP A 35 10.21 -2.50 -15.23
C ASP A 35 10.73 -1.46 -16.24
N LYS A 36 10.78 -1.88 -17.52
CA LYS A 36 11.19 -1.01 -18.63
C LYS A 36 10.19 0.14 -18.83
N ALA A 37 8.89 -0.13 -18.78
CA ALA A 37 7.87 0.88 -19.05
C ALA A 37 7.93 1.99 -17.99
N GLN A 38 8.16 1.64 -16.73
CA GLN A 38 8.39 2.57 -15.65
C GLN A 38 9.61 3.46 -15.89
N CYS A 39 10.75 2.86 -16.26
CA CYS A 39 11.97 3.61 -16.55
C CYS A 39 11.77 4.57 -17.74
N ASP A 40 11.13 4.11 -18.81
CA ASP A 40 10.86 4.93 -20.02
C ASP A 40 9.94 6.11 -19.70
N MET A 41 8.92 5.89 -18.86
CA MET A 41 7.99 6.93 -18.38
C MET A 41 8.72 7.99 -17.55
N LEU A 42 9.51 7.59 -16.57
CA LEU A 42 10.29 8.51 -15.72
C LEU A 42 11.30 9.32 -16.54
N ALA A 43 11.99 8.68 -17.46
CA ALA A 43 12.91 9.35 -18.38
C ALA A 43 12.19 10.37 -19.28
N GLY A 44 10.98 10.07 -19.73
CA GLY A 44 10.13 11.01 -20.48
C GLY A 44 9.71 12.24 -19.67
N GLU A 45 9.70 12.14 -18.35
CA GLU A 45 9.42 13.24 -17.40
C GLU A 45 10.70 13.97 -16.97
N GLY A 46 11.87 13.60 -17.52
CA GLY A 46 13.15 14.20 -17.15
C GLY A 46 13.73 13.71 -15.82
N MET A 47 13.25 12.58 -15.30
CA MET A 47 13.76 11.93 -14.11
C MET A 47 14.85 10.91 -14.48
N GLU A 48 15.87 10.76 -13.64
CA GLU A 48 16.90 9.74 -13.86
C GLU A 48 16.40 8.37 -13.40
N ALA A 49 16.30 7.45 -14.36
CA ALA A 49 15.87 6.08 -14.11
C ALA A 49 16.80 5.09 -14.84
N ILE A 50 17.23 4.06 -14.14
CA ILE A 50 18.13 3.03 -14.62
C ILE A 50 17.43 1.68 -14.52
N ARG A 51 17.33 0.99 -15.64
CA ARG A 51 16.77 -0.35 -15.66
C ARG A 51 17.77 -1.36 -15.13
N ILE A 52 17.39 -2.05 -14.06
CA ILE A 52 18.18 -3.09 -13.42
C ILE A 52 17.28 -4.14 -12.77
N ASP A 53 17.73 -5.39 -12.70
CA ASP A 53 17.02 -6.41 -11.93
C ASP A 53 17.16 -6.14 -10.43
N THR A 54 16.07 -5.70 -9.80
CA THR A 54 16.00 -5.35 -8.38
C THR A 54 16.06 -6.55 -7.44
N ASP A 55 16.06 -7.78 -7.98
CA ASP A 55 16.32 -9.02 -7.25
C ASP A 55 17.81 -9.39 -7.19
N ASN A 56 18.58 -8.82 -8.09
CA ASN A 56 20.01 -9.10 -8.18
C ASN A 56 20.79 -8.12 -7.29
N LEU A 57 20.94 -8.49 -6.00
CA LEU A 57 21.66 -7.66 -5.02
C LEU A 57 23.07 -7.28 -5.48
N ASP A 58 23.82 -8.23 -6.05
CA ASP A 58 25.19 -7.98 -6.53
C ASP A 58 25.19 -6.99 -7.71
N GLY A 59 24.17 -7.08 -8.58
CA GLY A 59 23.96 -6.11 -9.65
C GLY A 59 23.69 -4.71 -9.11
N LEU A 60 22.81 -4.59 -8.12
CA LEU A 60 22.49 -3.34 -7.46
C LEU A 60 23.70 -2.73 -6.75
N ILE A 61 24.51 -3.54 -6.04
CA ILE A 61 25.73 -3.08 -5.38
C ILE A 61 26.72 -2.51 -6.43
N ARG A 62 26.93 -3.22 -7.56
CA ARG A 62 27.81 -2.71 -8.63
C ARG A 62 27.32 -1.40 -9.19
N GLU A 63 26.00 -1.27 -9.44
CA GLU A 63 25.42 -0.06 -10.00
C GLU A 63 25.49 1.11 -9.01
N CYS A 64 25.14 0.92 -7.75
CA CYS A 64 25.30 1.96 -6.72
C CYS A 64 26.78 2.36 -6.55
N SER A 65 27.73 1.39 -6.62
CA SER A 65 29.16 1.69 -6.59
C SER A 65 29.63 2.49 -7.81
N ARG A 66 29.06 2.23 -9.00
CA ARG A 66 29.31 3.03 -10.20
C ARG A 66 28.78 4.46 -10.03
N LEU A 67 27.55 4.60 -9.52
CA LEU A 67 26.92 5.91 -9.26
C LEU A 67 27.68 6.71 -8.22
N SER A 68 28.25 6.08 -7.19
CA SER A 68 29.05 6.75 -6.16
C SER A 68 30.35 7.37 -6.66
N THR A 69 30.78 7.05 -7.89
CA THR A 69 31.90 7.75 -8.54
C THR A 69 31.53 9.17 -9.03
N THR A 70 30.26 9.44 -9.21
CA THR A 70 29.73 10.73 -9.73
C THR A 70 28.94 11.48 -8.67
N PHE A 71 28.17 10.74 -7.87
CA PHE A 71 27.24 11.27 -6.87
C PHE A 71 27.72 10.94 -5.46
N ASP A 72 27.32 11.77 -4.51
CA ASP A 72 27.37 11.46 -3.08
C ASP A 72 26.04 10.78 -2.70
N ILE A 73 26.00 9.45 -2.66
CA ILE A 73 24.79 8.69 -2.30
C ILE A 73 24.57 8.86 -0.80
N VAL A 74 23.59 9.67 -0.42
CA VAL A 74 23.30 9.99 0.99
C VAL A 74 22.19 9.12 1.57
N GLY A 75 21.46 8.35 0.74
CA GLY A 75 20.41 7.45 1.20
C GLY A 75 19.89 6.54 0.09
N ILE A 76 19.32 5.42 0.52
CA ILE A 76 18.67 4.42 -0.35
C ILE A 76 17.32 4.08 0.30
N THR A 77 16.23 4.12 -0.46
CA THR A 77 14.89 3.76 0.04
C THR A 77 13.98 3.20 -1.05
N SER A 78 12.75 2.87 -0.68
CA SER A 78 11.67 2.48 -1.58
C SER A 78 10.31 2.81 -0.97
N ALA A 79 9.30 2.98 -1.82
CA ALA A 79 7.89 3.01 -1.44
C ALA A 79 7.26 1.60 -1.37
N LEU A 80 7.98 0.56 -1.82
CA LEU A 80 7.48 -0.81 -1.96
C LEU A 80 8.09 -1.76 -0.92
N GLU A 81 7.25 -2.51 -0.23
CA GLU A 81 7.69 -3.51 0.73
C GLU A 81 8.44 -4.68 0.09
N SER A 82 8.11 -5.04 -1.17
CA SER A 82 8.71 -6.17 -1.88
C SER A 82 10.22 -6.06 -2.07
N VAL A 83 10.76 -4.85 -2.16
CA VAL A 83 12.18 -4.56 -2.31
C VAL A 83 12.81 -3.94 -1.04
N TYR A 84 12.01 -3.74 0.01
CA TYR A 84 12.47 -2.99 1.18
C TYR A 84 13.53 -3.75 2.01
N ALA A 85 13.52 -5.09 1.99
CA ALA A 85 14.61 -5.89 2.53
C ALA A 85 15.91 -5.71 1.73
N THR A 86 15.81 -5.60 0.39
CA THR A 86 16.95 -5.30 -0.49
C THR A 86 17.50 -3.90 -0.20
N VAL A 87 16.64 -2.90 0.05
CA VAL A 87 17.05 -1.58 0.55
C VAL A 87 17.91 -1.72 1.81
N GLY A 88 17.45 -2.48 2.81
CA GLY A 88 18.21 -2.70 4.05
C GLY A 88 19.58 -3.36 3.82
N LYS A 89 19.68 -4.33 2.89
CA LYS A 89 20.95 -4.98 2.51
C LYS A 89 21.91 -3.98 1.84
N LEU A 90 21.40 -3.12 0.96
CA LEU A 90 22.20 -2.06 0.33
C LEU A 90 22.65 -1.00 1.34
N CYS A 91 21.77 -0.52 2.19
CA CYS A 91 22.11 0.44 3.25
C CYS A 91 23.24 -0.12 4.15
N ARG A 92 23.12 -1.39 4.57
CA ARG A 92 24.17 -2.07 5.35
C ARG A 92 25.49 -2.16 4.60
N HIS A 93 25.47 -2.42 3.28
CA HIS A 93 26.69 -2.52 2.45
C HIS A 93 27.41 -1.17 2.29
N PHE A 94 26.65 -0.08 2.16
CA PHE A 94 27.19 1.28 1.94
C PHE A 94 27.31 2.10 3.23
N ASP A 95 27.12 1.49 4.40
CA ASP A 95 27.16 2.15 5.72
C ASP A 95 26.21 3.35 5.80
N LEU A 96 24.99 3.17 5.26
CA LEU A 96 23.91 4.16 5.27
C LEU A 96 22.83 3.79 6.29
N PRO A 97 22.11 4.77 6.85
CA PRO A 97 20.92 4.50 7.66
C PRO A 97 19.88 3.70 6.85
N GLY A 98 19.29 2.67 7.47
CA GLY A 98 18.29 1.85 6.77
C GLY A 98 17.64 0.79 7.65
N PRO A 99 16.61 0.11 7.13
CA PRO A 99 15.88 -0.92 7.85
C PRO A 99 16.73 -2.18 8.06
N ASN A 100 16.42 -2.93 9.12
CA ASN A 100 16.97 -4.27 9.31
C ASN A 100 16.34 -5.23 8.28
N PRO A 101 17.10 -5.76 7.30
CA PRO A 101 16.53 -6.56 6.22
C PRO A 101 15.89 -7.86 6.70
N GLU A 102 16.43 -8.49 7.74
CA GLU A 102 15.89 -9.72 8.31
C GLU A 102 14.54 -9.49 8.98
N SER A 103 14.36 -8.34 9.64
CA SER A 103 13.07 -7.94 10.23
C SER A 103 12.04 -7.63 9.15
N ILE A 104 12.44 -6.97 8.07
CA ILE A 104 11.57 -6.70 6.92
C ILE A 104 11.11 -8.02 6.27
N GLU A 105 12.03 -8.96 6.00
CA GLU A 105 11.69 -10.26 5.40
C GLU A 105 10.68 -11.04 6.26
N ARG A 106 10.88 -11.06 7.60
CA ARG A 106 9.93 -11.68 8.54
C ARG A 106 8.56 -10.98 8.55
N CYS A 107 8.55 -9.67 8.42
CA CYS A 107 7.33 -8.87 8.42
C CYS A 107 6.53 -9.07 7.13
N CYS A 108 7.18 -9.14 5.97
CA CYS A 108 6.51 -9.28 4.68
C CYS A 108 5.92 -10.69 4.43
N ASP A 109 6.35 -11.73 5.16
CA ASP A 109 5.72 -13.04 5.13
C ASP A 109 4.60 -13.12 6.18
N LYS A 110 3.34 -13.03 5.74
CA LYS A 110 2.16 -13.00 6.62
C LYS A 110 2.09 -14.20 7.57
N PHE A 111 2.55 -15.38 7.15
CA PHE A 111 2.55 -16.54 8.04
C PHE A 111 3.60 -16.42 9.14
N VAL A 112 4.84 -16.02 8.80
CA VAL A 112 5.89 -15.76 9.77
C VAL A 112 5.49 -14.62 10.71
N GLN A 113 4.89 -13.56 10.16
CA GLN A 113 4.34 -12.46 10.95
C GLN A 113 3.31 -12.96 11.97
N ARG A 114 2.36 -13.83 11.57
CA ARG A 114 1.37 -14.42 12.47
C ARG A 114 2.01 -15.24 13.58
N GLN A 115 3.02 -16.06 13.25
CA GLN A 115 3.73 -16.88 14.25
C GLN A 115 4.41 -16.01 15.33
N LEU A 116 5.08 -14.94 14.90
CA LEU A 116 5.78 -14.03 15.83
C LEU A 116 4.82 -13.24 16.68
N LEU A 117 3.73 -12.72 16.09
CA LEU A 117 2.68 -11.99 16.82
C LEU A 117 1.95 -12.90 17.81
N ALA A 118 1.60 -14.13 17.43
CA ALA A 118 0.98 -15.12 18.32
C ALA A 118 1.89 -15.44 19.52
N LYS A 119 3.18 -15.68 19.26
CA LYS A 119 4.17 -15.94 20.31
C LYS A 119 4.30 -14.80 21.30
N ALA A 120 4.11 -13.57 20.84
CA ALA A 120 4.15 -12.36 21.67
C ALA A 120 2.80 -12.06 22.36
N GLY A 121 1.77 -12.90 22.17
CA GLY A 121 0.44 -12.69 22.74
C GLY A 121 -0.34 -11.52 22.12
N VAL A 122 0.03 -11.07 20.93
CA VAL A 122 -0.70 -10.03 20.18
C VAL A 122 -2.03 -10.60 19.69
N PRO A 123 -3.16 -9.90 19.86
CA PRO A 123 -4.45 -10.33 19.31
C PRO A 123 -4.42 -10.37 17.77
N ILE A 124 -4.59 -11.57 17.20
CA ILE A 124 -4.63 -11.84 15.76
C ILE A 124 -5.76 -12.83 15.44
N PRO A 125 -6.25 -12.91 14.18
CA PRO A 125 -7.19 -13.94 13.77
C PRO A 125 -6.59 -15.34 13.93
N ALA A 126 -7.42 -16.36 14.11
CA ALA A 126 -6.99 -17.76 13.93
C ALA A 126 -6.48 -17.94 12.49
N TYR A 127 -5.42 -18.71 12.30
CA TYR A 127 -4.76 -18.82 11.00
C TYR A 127 -4.13 -20.19 10.76
N ARG A 128 -4.04 -20.58 9.47
CA ARG A 128 -3.30 -21.76 9.01
C ARG A 128 -2.61 -21.46 7.69
N LEU A 129 -1.43 -22.03 7.50
CA LEU A 129 -0.75 -22.06 6.20
C LEU A 129 -1.27 -23.26 5.40
N ALA A 130 -1.45 -23.08 4.11
CA ALA A 130 -1.81 -24.12 3.16
C ALA A 130 -1.01 -23.94 1.86
N VAL A 131 -0.60 -25.07 1.24
CA VAL A 131 0.17 -25.08 -0.02
C VAL A 131 -0.57 -25.78 -1.17
N ASN A 132 -1.73 -26.37 -0.88
CA ASN A 132 -2.59 -27.05 -1.85
C ASN A 132 -4.06 -26.99 -1.42
N ALA A 133 -4.96 -27.40 -2.32
CA ALA A 133 -6.40 -27.32 -2.10
C ALA A 133 -6.88 -28.17 -0.90
N ALA A 134 -6.30 -29.35 -0.67
CA ALA A 134 -6.70 -30.22 0.44
C ALA A 134 -6.35 -29.59 1.79
N GLU A 135 -5.18 -28.94 1.89
CA GLU A 135 -4.79 -28.21 3.09
C GLU A 135 -5.65 -26.97 3.32
N VAL A 136 -6.05 -26.24 2.26
CA VAL A 136 -6.99 -25.10 2.37
C VAL A 136 -8.34 -25.58 2.94
N GLN A 137 -8.88 -26.67 2.43
CA GLN A 137 -10.15 -27.24 2.91
C GLN A 137 -10.03 -27.68 4.38
N SER A 138 -8.93 -28.36 4.75
CA SER A 138 -8.69 -28.79 6.12
C SER A 138 -8.57 -27.60 7.08
N ALA A 139 -7.82 -26.57 6.68
CA ALA A 139 -7.66 -25.34 7.46
C ALA A 139 -8.99 -24.60 7.67
N ALA A 140 -9.81 -24.48 6.62
CA ALA A 140 -11.11 -23.85 6.71
C ALA A 140 -12.10 -24.65 7.57
N ALA A 141 -12.04 -26.00 7.53
CA ALA A 141 -12.85 -26.84 8.40
C ALA A 141 -12.46 -26.71 9.89
N GLU A 142 -11.16 -26.52 10.17
CA GLU A 142 -10.66 -26.31 11.53
C GLU A 142 -11.01 -24.92 12.08
N ILE A 143 -10.85 -23.86 11.27
CA ILE A 143 -11.12 -22.47 11.68
C ILE A 143 -12.63 -22.21 11.75
N GLY A 144 -13.39 -22.73 10.80
CA GLY A 144 -14.82 -22.46 10.61
C GLY A 144 -15.07 -21.32 9.61
N LEU A 145 -16.02 -21.57 8.67
CA LEU A 145 -16.45 -20.56 7.71
C LEU A 145 -17.30 -19.45 8.39
N PRO A 146 -17.24 -18.20 7.91
CA PRO A 146 -16.45 -17.72 6.78
C PRO A 146 -14.96 -17.52 7.09
N VAL A 147 -14.10 -17.75 6.11
CA VAL A 147 -12.65 -17.52 6.21
C VAL A 147 -12.18 -16.50 5.17
N VAL A 148 -11.05 -15.84 5.46
CA VAL A 148 -10.29 -15.07 4.48
C VAL A 148 -9.19 -15.96 3.92
N LEU A 149 -9.17 -16.13 2.60
CA LEU A 149 -8.10 -16.81 1.88
C LEU A 149 -7.25 -15.79 1.13
N LYS A 150 -5.93 -15.83 1.31
CA LYS A 150 -5.00 -14.85 0.73
C LYS A 150 -3.61 -15.46 0.49
N PRO A 151 -2.79 -14.88 -0.43
CA PRO A 151 -1.38 -15.22 -0.54
C PRO A 151 -0.62 -14.92 0.77
N ALA A 152 0.36 -15.76 1.13
CA ALA A 152 1.20 -15.51 2.31
C ALA A 152 2.12 -14.29 2.14
N VAL A 153 2.45 -13.92 0.91
CA VAL A 153 3.19 -12.70 0.55
C VAL A 153 2.37 -11.91 -0.45
N GLY A 154 2.26 -10.59 -0.27
CA GLY A 154 1.49 -9.71 -1.14
C GLY A 154 0.95 -8.48 -0.41
N SER A 155 0.50 -7.48 -1.16
CA SER A 155 -0.04 -6.22 -0.64
C SER A 155 -1.25 -5.73 -1.45
N GLY A 156 -1.91 -4.66 -0.98
CA GLY A 156 -3.00 -4.00 -1.69
C GLY A 156 -4.26 -4.85 -1.87
N SER A 157 -4.52 -5.82 -1.01
CA SER A 157 -5.61 -6.80 -1.10
C SER A 157 -5.54 -7.72 -2.31
N SER A 158 -4.41 -7.79 -3.03
CA SER A 158 -4.26 -8.66 -4.19
C SER A 158 -4.39 -10.13 -3.80
N GLY A 159 -5.36 -10.83 -4.43
CA GLY A 159 -5.67 -12.21 -4.13
C GLY A 159 -6.31 -12.46 -2.76
N VAL A 160 -6.81 -11.43 -2.09
CA VAL A 160 -7.52 -11.55 -0.80
C VAL A 160 -9.02 -11.67 -1.05
N ARG A 161 -9.65 -12.72 -0.55
CA ARG A 161 -11.10 -12.94 -0.69
C ARG A 161 -11.71 -13.52 0.58
N LEU A 162 -12.90 -13.03 0.92
CA LEU A 162 -13.78 -13.68 1.89
C LEU A 162 -14.48 -14.87 1.23
N CYS A 163 -14.32 -16.05 1.80
CA CYS A 163 -14.98 -17.28 1.37
C CYS A 163 -16.03 -17.66 2.42
N ARG A 164 -17.31 -17.58 2.04
CA ARG A 164 -18.45 -17.81 2.94
C ARG A 164 -18.85 -19.27 3.03
N ASP A 165 -18.53 -20.04 2.00
CA ASP A 165 -18.83 -21.44 1.88
C ASP A 165 -17.71 -22.21 1.14
N VAL A 166 -17.89 -23.52 1.04
CA VAL A 166 -16.90 -24.42 0.42
C VAL A 166 -16.76 -24.22 -1.10
N VAL A 167 -17.79 -23.69 -1.76
CA VAL A 167 -17.77 -23.44 -3.21
C VAL A 167 -16.91 -22.22 -3.48
N GLU A 168 -17.17 -21.11 -2.80
CA GLU A 168 -16.34 -19.87 -2.89
C GLU A 168 -14.88 -20.16 -2.51
N LEU A 169 -14.66 -21.01 -1.50
CA LEU A 169 -13.32 -21.42 -1.09
C LEU A 169 -12.58 -22.19 -2.19
N ALA A 170 -13.26 -23.16 -2.83
CA ALA A 170 -12.69 -23.97 -3.91
C ALA A 170 -12.38 -23.11 -5.16
N GLU A 171 -13.30 -22.23 -5.55
CA GLU A 171 -13.11 -21.30 -6.66
C GLU A 171 -11.88 -20.41 -6.44
N HIS A 172 -11.80 -19.77 -5.27
CA HIS A 172 -10.69 -18.87 -4.98
C HIS A 172 -9.36 -19.61 -4.81
N THR A 173 -9.39 -20.82 -4.25
CA THR A 173 -8.20 -21.69 -4.19
C THR A 173 -7.67 -21.99 -5.58
N THR A 174 -8.57 -22.34 -6.52
CA THR A 174 -8.22 -22.61 -7.91
C THR A 174 -7.63 -21.37 -8.58
N TYR A 175 -8.23 -20.20 -8.35
CA TYR A 175 -7.70 -18.92 -8.84
C TYR A 175 -6.28 -18.66 -8.32
N LEU A 176 -6.04 -18.83 -7.01
CA LEU A 176 -4.72 -18.61 -6.41
C LEU A 176 -3.67 -19.60 -6.91
N LEU A 177 -4.02 -20.88 -7.06
CA LEU A 177 -3.09 -21.92 -7.53
C LEU A 177 -2.80 -21.84 -9.04
N GLY A 178 -3.76 -21.35 -9.84
CA GLY A 178 -3.63 -21.22 -11.30
C GLY A 178 -3.01 -19.89 -11.73
N GLY A 179 -2.96 -18.89 -10.87
CA GLY A 179 -2.49 -17.54 -11.20
C GLY A 179 -0.98 -17.38 -11.13
N LYS A 180 -0.43 -16.54 -12.00
CA LYS A 180 0.89 -15.96 -11.79
C LYS A 180 0.72 -14.85 -10.76
N HIS A 181 0.95 -15.19 -9.46
CA HIS A 181 0.97 -14.16 -8.44
C HIS A 181 2.15 -13.23 -8.65
N ILE A 182 1.89 -11.93 -8.52
CA ILE A 182 2.85 -10.83 -8.63
C ILE A 182 4.05 -11.04 -7.67
N TRP A 183 3.84 -11.84 -6.62
CA TRP A 183 4.76 -12.00 -5.50
C TRP A 183 5.38 -13.40 -5.50
N ARG A 184 6.39 -13.62 -6.26
CA ARG A 184 7.50 -14.62 -6.25
C ARG A 184 7.40 -15.84 -5.32
N SER A 185 6.33 -16.05 -4.58
CA SER A 185 6.21 -17.22 -3.73
C SER A 185 5.66 -18.39 -4.52
N SER A 186 6.26 -19.56 -4.32
CA SER A 186 5.53 -20.82 -4.50
C SER A 186 4.14 -20.69 -3.85
N PRO A 187 3.15 -21.47 -4.26
CA PRO A 187 1.78 -21.38 -3.73
C PRO A 187 1.80 -21.59 -2.21
N ARG A 188 1.87 -20.51 -1.45
CA ARG A 188 1.71 -20.47 0.00
C ARG A 188 0.53 -19.56 0.29
N MET A 189 -0.54 -20.15 0.79
CA MET A 189 -1.78 -19.46 1.08
C MET A 189 -1.99 -19.39 2.60
N LEU A 190 -2.53 -18.29 3.07
CA LEU A 190 -2.94 -18.12 4.45
C LEU A 190 -4.46 -18.19 4.50
N VAL A 191 -4.98 -19.12 5.30
CA VAL A 191 -6.39 -19.25 5.65
C VAL A 191 -6.58 -18.63 7.02
N GLU A 192 -7.44 -17.62 7.14
CA GLU A 192 -7.66 -16.89 8.38
C GLU A 192 -9.14 -16.79 8.75
N GLU A 193 -9.40 -16.76 10.05
CA GLU A 193 -10.68 -16.33 10.58
C GLU A 193 -11.04 -14.93 10.06
N PHE A 194 -12.29 -14.71 9.68
CA PHE A 194 -12.74 -13.38 9.31
C PHE A 194 -12.97 -12.51 10.54
N ALA A 195 -12.02 -11.64 10.83
CA ALA A 195 -12.15 -10.62 11.87
C ALA A 195 -13.19 -9.58 11.47
N GLN A 196 -14.41 -9.71 11.99
CA GLN A 196 -15.54 -8.84 11.67
C GLN A 196 -15.56 -7.59 12.56
N GLY A 197 -15.70 -6.42 11.94
CA GLY A 197 -15.78 -5.13 12.62
C GLY A 197 -15.21 -3.97 11.81
N PRO A 198 -15.31 -2.73 12.32
CA PRO A 198 -14.72 -1.56 11.67
C PRO A 198 -13.20 -1.68 11.53
N TYR A 199 -12.69 -1.10 10.46
CA TYR A 199 -11.27 -1.10 10.15
C TYR A 199 -10.61 0.19 10.62
N TYR A 200 -9.41 0.02 11.14
CA TYR A 200 -8.51 1.11 11.53
C TYR A 200 -7.09 0.81 11.08
N SER A 201 -6.33 1.86 10.82
CA SER A 201 -4.89 1.76 10.61
C SER A 201 -4.15 2.83 11.39
N ILE A 202 -2.91 2.56 11.76
CA ILE A 202 -2.05 3.51 12.45
C ILE A 202 -0.73 3.63 11.70
N ASP A 203 -0.31 4.88 11.45
CA ASP A 203 1.00 5.18 10.89
C ASP A 203 1.98 5.55 12.01
N ILE A 204 3.17 4.97 11.94
CA ILE A 204 4.24 5.11 12.93
C ILE A 204 5.54 5.36 12.16
N MET A 205 6.40 6.26 12.67
CA MET A 205 7.77 6.43 12.16
C MET A 205 8.73 6.36 13.36
N GLY A 206 9.72 5.46 13.27
CA GLY A 206 10.46 5.10 14.48
C GLY A 206 9.51 4.52 15.54
N ASP A 207 9.38 5.17 16.67
CA ASP A 207 8.43 4.88 17.77
C ASP A 207 7.35 5.97 17.93
N GLU A 208 7.34 6.99 17.07
CA GLU A 208 6.38 8.09 17.11
C GLU A 208 5.11 7.76 16.31
N PHE A 209 3.96 7.93 16.98
CA PHE A 209 2.63 7.72 16.39
C PHE A 209 2.15 8.96 15.66
N MET A 210 1.84 8.82 14.37
CA MET A 210 1.27 9.91 13.59
C MET A 210 -0.22 10.10 13.86
N GLY A 211 -0.97 9.01 13.87
CA GLY A 211 -2.40 9.02 14.11
C GLY A 211 -3.08 7.73 13.65
N ILE A 212 -4.36 7.62 13.97
CA ILE A 212 -5.20 6.49 13.60
C ILE A 212 -6.20 6.94 12.56
N ALA A 213 -6.28 6.21 11.44
CA ALA A 213 -7.31 6.36 10.42
C ALA A 213 -8.44 5.35 10.62
N SER A 214 -9.63 5.69 10.15
CA SER A 214 -10.70 4.73 9.86
C SER A 214 -10.77 4.49 8.36
N GLY A 215 -10.93 3.22 7.94
CA GLY A 215 -11.03 2.84 6.54
C GLY A 215 -12.37 2.21 6.20
N GLU A 216 -12.80 2.39 4.95
CA GLU A 216 -14.00 1.82 4.39
C GLU A 216 -13.66 0.91 3.21
N PHE A 217 -14.32 -0.26 3.16
CA PHE A 217 -14.19 -1.22 2.06
C PHE A 217 -15.50 -1.37 1.31
N GLY A 218 -15.40 -1.76 0.06
CA GLY A 218 -16.53 -2.22 -0.74
C GLY A 218 -17.16 -3.50 -0.18
N PRO A 219 -18.29 -3.92 -0.76
CA PRO A 219 -18.98 -5.12 -0.32
C PRO A 219 -18.13 -6.38 -0.56
N PRO A 220 -18.25 -7.39 0.32
CA PRO A 220 -17.66 -8.70 0.07
C PRO A 220 -18.09 -9.28 -1.29
N PRO A 221 -17.30 -10.17 -1.90
CA PRO A 221 -16.22 -10.98 -1.28
C PRO A 221 -14.83 -10.33 -1.32
N HIS A 222 -14.67 -9.22 -2.05
CA HIS A 222 -13.39 -8.54 -2.18
C HIS A 222 -13.24 -7.42 -1.15
N PHE A 223 -11.99 -7.08 -0.85
CA PHE A 223 -11.66 -6.00 0.09
C PHE A 223 -11.09 -4.80 -0.68
N ILE A 224 -11.90 -4.25 -1.61
CA ILE A 224 -11.55 -3.04 -2.36
C ILE A 224 -11.68 -1.85 -1.43
N PHE A 225 -10.57 -1.19 -1.17
CA PHE A 225 -10.52 -0.04 -0.28
C PHE A 225 -11.17 1.17 -0.93
N GLN A 226 -12.22 1.73 -0.31
CA GLN A 226 -13.05 2.79 -0.89
C GLN A 226 -12.82 4.17 -0.26
N GLY A 227 -12.39 4.23 0.98
CA GLY A 227 -12.21 5.51 1.65
C GLY A 227 -11.45 5.43 2.95
N THR A 228 -10.83 6.55 3.33
CA THR A 228 -10.09 6.72 4.58
C THR A 228 -10.43 8.06 5.19
N THR A 229 -10.52 8.12 6.51
CA THR A 229 -10.69 9.37 7.26
C THR A 229 -9.67 9.48 8.38
N TYR A 230 -8.98 10.61 8.45
CA TYR A 230 -8.05 11.01 9.50
C TYR A 230 -8.58 12.23 10.26
N PRO A 231 -8.53 12.26 11.61
CA PRO A 231 -8.34 11.12 12.48
C PRO A 231 -9.59 10.22 12.51
N ALA A 232 -9.40 8.95 12.90
CA ALA A 232 -10.51 8.08 13.27
C ALA A 232 -11.31 8.66 14.45
N GLN A 233 -12.59 8.34 14.52
CA GLN A 233 -13.46 8.77 15.62
C GLN A 233 -13.41 7.71 16.74
N LEU A 234 -12.39 7.80 17.57
CA LEU A 234 -12.11 6.90 18.67
C LEU A 234 -11.95 7.67 19.98
N THR A 235 -12.32 7.05 21.09
CA THR A 235 -12.03 7.55 22.43
C THR A 235 -10.53 7.45 22.75
N SER A 236 -10.08 8.17 23.75
CA SER A 236 -8.68 8.11 24.20
C SER A 236 -8.26 6.70 24.62
N ASP A 237 -9.15 5.94 25.25
CA ASP A 237 -8.88 4.56 25.68
C ASP A 237 -8.76 3.61 24.48
N GLU A 238 -9.61 3.79 23.47
CA GLU A 238 -9.53 3.03 22.22
C GLU A 238 -8.24 3.33 21.46
N CYS A 239 -7.86 4.60 21.33
CA CYS A 239 -6.58 5.01 20.76
C CYS A 239 -5.41 4.37 21.51
N LYS A 240 -5.45 4.40 22.85
CA LYS A 240 -4.41 3.81 23.68
C LYS A 240 -4.30 2.30 23.46
N ARG A 241 -5.41 1.57 23.38
CA ARG A 241 -5.41 0.12 23.10
C ARG A 241 -4.75 -0.22 21.75
N ILE A 242 -5.07 0.53 20.70
CA ILE A 242 -4.42 0.35 19.38
C ILE A 242 -2.92 0.64 19.48
N ALA A 243 -2.53 1.73 20.15
CA ALA A 243 -1.12 2.10 20.32
C ALA A 243 -0.34 1.04 21.12
N ASP A 244 -0.87 0.54 22.24
CA ASP A 244 -0.21 -0.48 23.06
C ASP A 244 -0.01 -1.80 22.30
N ILE A 245 -1.00 -2.24 21.49
CA ILE A 245 -0.89 -3.42 20.63
C ILE A 245 0.12 -3.16 19.52
N SER A 246 0.13 -1.96 18.93
CA SER A 246 1.10 -1.58 17.88
C SER A 246 2.54 -1.68 18.39
N LEU A 247 2.83 -1.14 19.57
CA LEU A 247 4.16 -1.28 20.17
C LEU A 247 4.54 -2.74 20.43
N SER A 248 3.56 -3.59 20.79
CA SER A 248 3.79 -5.03 20.96
C SER A 248 4.12 -5.71 19.63
N CYS A 249 3.46 -5.29 18.52
CA CYS A 249 3.79 -5.75 17.15
C CYS A 249 5.22 -5.37 16.76
N LEU A 250 5.60 -4.10 16.96
CA LEU A 250 6.94 -3.61 16.59
C LEU A 250 8.02 -4.40 17.33
N ARG A 251 7.86 -4.64 18.63
CA ARG A 251 8.79 -5.46 19.41
C ARG A 251 8.84 -6.91 18.94
N ALA A 252 7.68 -7.53 18.67
CA ALA A 252 7.59 -8.92 18.23
C ALA A 252 8.26 -9.15 16.87
N LEU A 253 8.24 -8.16 15.99
CA LEU A 253 8.78 -8.21 14.62
C LEU A 253 10.17 -7.56 14.50
N ASP A 254 10.69 -6.98 15.59
CA ASP A 254 11.98 -6.27 15.62
C ASP A 254 12.02 -5.14 14.57
N LEU A 255 10.94 -4.32 14.54
CA LEU A 255 10.76 -3.20 13.62
C LEU A 255 11.02 -1.87 14.34
N GLU A 256 12.27 -1.49 14.50
CA GLU A 256 12.67 -0.26 15.20
C GLU A 256 12.74 0.94 14.24
N TRP A 257 13.38 0.77 13.08
CA TRP A 257 13.67 1.84 12.15
C TRP A 257 12.60 2.03 11.08
N GLY A 258 12.45 3.26 10.58
CA GLY A 258 11.62 3.60 9.43
C GLY A 258 10.12 3.71 9.71
N PRO A 259 9.33 3.88 8.65
CA PRO A 259 7.88 3.96 8.74
C PRO A 259 7.24 2.58 8.86
N LYS A 260 6.11 2.51 9.54
CA LYS A 260 5.25 1.33 9.68
C LYS A 260 3.80 1.73 9.57
N ASN A 261 3.01 0.86 8.97
CA ASN A 261 1.56 0.96 8.98
C ASN A 261 0.98 -0.34 9.53
N ILE A 262 0.14 -0.26 10.56
CA ILE A 262 -0.47 -1.43 11.20
C ILE A 262 -1.98 -1.35 11.03
N GLU A 263 -2.57 -2.43 10.54
CA GLU A 263 -3.97 -2.55 10.22
C GLU A 263 -4.72 -3.37 11.27
N PHE A 264 -5.92 -2.92 11.62
CA PHE A 264 -6.76 -3.50 12.65
C PHE A 264 -8.20 -3.70 12.19
N ARG A 265 -8.83 -4.75 12.71
CA ARG A 265 -10.28 -4.84 12.79
C ARG A 265 -10.70 -4.75 14.26
N TRP A 266 -11.68 -3.91 14.56
CA TRP A 266 -12.21 -3.81 15.91
C TRP A 266 -13.39 -4.76 16.08
N THR A 267 -13.13 -5.92 16.65
CA THR A 267 -14.13 -6.95 16.90
C THR A 267 -14.83 -6.74 18.24
N ASN A 268 -15.81 -7.58 18.57
CA ASN A 268 -16.48 -7.59 19.88
C ASN A 268 -15.50 -7.85 21.04
N LEU A 269 -14.35 -8.46 20.79
CA LEU A 269 -13.28 -8.71 21.76
C LEU A 269 -12.25 -7.56 21.84
N GLY A 270 -12.38 -6.57 20.95
CA GLY A 270 -11.46 -5.44 20.81
C GLY A 270 -10.65 -5.50 19.52
N PRO A 271 -9.58 -4.69 19.42
CA PRO A 271 -8.79 -4.59 18.19
C PRO A 271 -7.95 -5.85 17.97
N ILE A 272 -8.05 -6.40 16.76
CA ILE A 272 -7.29 -7.54 16.25
C ILE A 272 -6.41 -7.06 15.11
N VAL A 273 -5.13 -7.42 15.13
CA VAL A 273 -4.16 -7.05 14.08
C VAL A 273 -4.41 -7.87 12.81
N VAL A 274 -4.70 -7.16 11.72
CA VAL A 274 -4.88 -7.73 10.38
C VAL A 274 -3.56 -7.85 9.65
N GLU A 275 -2.70 -6.82 9.76
CA GLU A 275 -1.42 -6.78 9.07
C GLU A 275 -0.49 -5.74 9.69
N VAL A 276 0.82 -6.01 9.64
CA VAL A 276 1.87 -5.04 9.94
C VAL A 276 2.68 -4.85 8.66
N ASN A 277 2.75 -3.61 8.18
CA ASN A 277 3.48 -3.24 6.97
C ASN A 277 4.71 -2.42 7.36
N PRO A 278 5.94 -2.81 6.95
CA PRO A 278 7.17 -2.10 7.31
C PRO A 278 7.45 -0.90 6.37
N ARG A 279 6.41 -0.13 6.05
CA ARG A 279 6.43 1.02 5.14
C ARG A 279 5.31 1.99 5.47
N LEU A 280 5.32 3.16 4.84
CA LEU A 280 4.15 4.05 4.85
C LEU A 280 2.92 3.35 4.26
N SER A 281 1.74 3.74 4.71
CA SER A 281 0.47 3.39 4.09
C SER A 281 0.48 3.75 2.59
N GLY A 282 -0.34 3.04 1.82
CA GLY A 282 -0.48 3.30 0.38
C GLY A 282 -1.17 4.63 0.09
N SER A 283 -1.07 5.10 -1.17
CA SER A 283 -1.80 6.29 -1.62
C SER A 283 -3.32 6.08 -1.47
N PRO A 284 -4.06 7.11 -0.97
CA PRO A 284 -3.63 8.49 -0.72
C PRO A 284 -3.36 8.80 0.78
N ASP A 285 -3.08 7.83 1.63
CA ASP A 285 -3.01 8.06 3.08
C ASP A 285 -1.91 9.05 3.52
N PRO A 286 -0.66 9.04 2.97
CA PRO A 286 0.32 10.07 3.30
C PRO A 286 -0.15 11.49 2.96
N GLN A 287 -0.88 11.66 1.85
CA GLN A 287 -1.49 12.94 1.46
C GLN A 287 -2.60 13.35 2.43
N LEU A 288 -3.39 12.39 2.95
CA LEU A 288 -4.38 12.64 3.98
C LEU A 288 -3.78 13.14 5.28
N VAL A 289 -2.68 12.53 5.74
CA VAL A 289 -1.93 13.00 6.92
C VAL A 289 -1.44 14.43 6.71
N LYS A 290 -0.90 14.74 5.52
CA LYS A 290 -0.49 16.09 5.14
C LYS A 290 -1.68 17.07 5.15
N ALA A 291 -2.83 16.66 4.63
CA ALA A 291 -4.03 17.46 4.63
C ALA A 291 -4.62 17.67 6.05
N ALA A 292 -4.60 16.64 6.91
CA ALA A 292 -5.14 16.71 8.26
C ALA A 292 -4.21 17.46 9.23
N TYR A 293 -2.92 17.15 9.21
CA TYR A 293 -1.98 17.57 10.24
C TYR A 293 -0.87 18.51 9.75
N GLY A 294 -0.72 18.70 8.44
CA GLY A 294 0.35 19.50 7.85
C GLY A 294 1.72 18.84 7.95
N VAL A 295 1.77 17.53 8.17
CA VAL A 295 3.00 16.73 8.23
C VAL A 295 3.14 15.94 6.93
N ASP A 296 4.24 16.13 6.23
CA ASP A 296 4.55 15.40 5.01
C ASP A 296 5.40 14.17 5.36
N LEU A 297 4.73 13.03 5.56
CA LEU A 297 5.37 11.78 5.99
C LEU A 297 6.47 11.32 5.03
N ILE A 298 6.32 11.58 3.74
CA ILE A 298 7.32 11.19 2.73
C ILE A 298 8.57 12.04 2.87
N THR A 299 8.42 13.35 3.01
CA THR A 299 9.55 14.26 3.27
C THR A 299 10.26 13.89 4.57
N GLU A 300 9.51 13.62 5.65
CA GLU A 300 10.11 13.26 6.93
C GLU A 300 10.78 11.87 6.89
N HIS A 301 10.24 10.92 6.11
CA HIS A 301 10.92 9.64 5.87
C HIS A 301 12.22 9.81 5.08
N ILE A 302 12.26 10.67 4.06
CA ILE A 302 13.52 10.95 3.33
C ILE A 302 14.56 11.54 4.27
N LYS A 303 14.19 12.49 5.14
CA LYS A 303 15.12 13.04 6.15
C LYS A 303 15.70 11.95 7.06
N LEU A 304 14.83 11.02 7.55
CA LEU A 304 15.29 9.88 8.31
C LEU A 304 16.29 9.01 7.51
N VAL A 305 16.02 8.76 6.24
CA VAL A 305 16.86 7.96 5.34
C VAL A 305 18.24 8.58 5.14
N ILE A 306 18.33 9.91 5.04
CA ILE A 306 19.60 10.63 4.84
C ILE A 306 20.26 11.05 6.16
N GLY A 307 19.73 10.60 7.31
CA GLY A 307 20.29 10.90 8.63
C GLY A 307 20.07 12.32 9.12
N GLU A 308 19.10 13.05 8.55
CA GLU A 308 18.71 14.39 9.01
C GLU A 308 17.60 14.32 10.09
N GLU A 309 17.46 15.41 10.86
CA GLU A 309 16.36 15.54 11.83
C GLU A 309 15.01 15.55 11.12
N TRP A 310 14.09 14.71 11.58
CA TRP A 310 12.72 14.62 11.11
C TRP A 310 11.73 15.00 12.21
N ASP A 311 10.52 15.45 11.82
CA ASP A 311 9.55 16.05 12.74
C ASP A 311 8.12 15.69 12.36
N LEU A 312 7.43 14.93 13.23
CA LEU A 312 6.02 14.59 13.08
C LEU A 312 5.07 15.50 13.87
N ARG A 313 5.55 16.63 14.41
CA ARG A 313 4.68 17.57 15.14
C ARG A 313 3.60 18.12 14.22
N ARG A 314 2.37 17.99 14.66
CA ARG A 314 1.21 18.48 13.91
C ARG A 314 1.25 20.01 13.82
N LYS A 315 1.14 20.53 12.61
CA LYS A 315 1.10 21.97 12.29
C LYS A 315 -0.33 22.51 12.25
N ARG A 316 -1.32 21.61 12.18
CA ARG A 316 -2.76 21.91 12.24
C ARG A 316 -3.53 20.67 12.72
N SER A 317 -4.83 20.87 13.01
CA SER A 317 -5.72 19.79 13.44
C SER A 317 -7.01 19.86 12.62
N TYR A 318 -6.97 19.29 11.41
CA TYR A 318 -8.13 19.16 10.54
C TYR A 318 -8.60 17.70 10.53
N VAL A 319 -9.82 17.50 10.05
CA VAL A 319 -10.28 16.21 9.56
C VAL A 319 -10.03 16.18 8.06
N ALA A 320 -9.37 15.14 7.58
CA ALA A 320 -9.19 14.88 6.15
C ALA A 320 -9.82 13.53 5.80
N ALA A 321 -10.49 13.47 4.68
CA ALA A 321 -11.10 12.24 4.19
C ALA A 321 -10.82 12.07 2.70
N ALA A 322 -10.59 10.82 2.29
CA ALA A 322 -10.45 10.43 0.89
C ALA A 322 -11.59 9.49 0.48
N ARG A 323 -11.99 9.62 -0.77
CA ARG A 323 -12.82 8.65 -1.49
C ARG A 323 -12.09 8.18 -2.73
N LYS A 324 -11.97 6.85 -2.90
CA LYS A 324 -11.47 6.25 -4.13
C LYS A 324 -12.60 6.13 -5.14
N LEU A 325 -12.29 6.43 -6.39
CA LEU A 325 -13.17 6.21 -7.53
C LEU A 325 -12.88 4.79 -8.02
N VAL A 326 -13.88 3.93 -7.95
CA VAL A 326 -13.72 2.49 -8.27
C VAL A 326 -14.55 2.18 -9.49
N ALA A 327 -13.93 1.57 -10.50
CA ALA A 327 -14.62 1.16 -11.72
C ALA A 327 -15.74 0.15 -11.43
N ASP A 328 -16.88 0.33 -12.06
CA ASP A 328 -18.11 -0.45 -11.85
C ASP A 328 -18.20 -1.69 -12.76
N CYS A 329 -17.51 -1.69 -13.92
CA CYS A 329 -17.49 -2.80 -14.86
C CYS A 329 -16.14 -2.96 -15.55
N ASP A 330 -15.94 -4.09 -16.23
CA ASP A 330 -14.82 -4.35 -17.13
C ASP A 330 -15.14 -3.79 -18.52
N GLY A 331 -14.16 -3.19 -19.20
CA GLY A 331 -14.38 -2.60 -20.52
C GLY A 331 -13.30 -1.60 -20.93
N ILE A 332 -13.64 -0.76 -21.89
CA ILE A 332 -12.80 0.37 -22.30
C ILE A 332 -13.38 1.64 -21.70
N LEU A 333 -12.56 2.42 -21.02
CA LEU A 333 -12.95 3.73 -20.50
C LEU A 333 -13.16 4.69 -21.68
N ASP A 334 -14.41 5.06 -21.93
CA ASP A 334 -14.75 5.98 -23.02
C ASP A 334 -14.31 7.40 -22.69
N TRP A 335 -14.70 7.86 -21.52
CA TRP A 335 -14.38 9.16 -20.96
C TRP A 335 -14.45 9.14 -19.43
N ILE A 336 -13.73 10.06 -18.82
CA ILE A 336 -13.84 10.45 -17.41
C ILE A 336 -13.75 11.98 -17.36
N ASP A 337 -14.63 12.63 -16.64
CA ASP A 337 -14.76 14.09 -16.60
C ASP A 337 -15.07 14.60 -15.19
N GLY A 338 -15.02 15.93 -15.02
CA GLY A 338 -15.36 16.60 -13.76
C GLY A 338 -14.16 16.86 -12.83
N GLU A 339 -12.95 16.42 -13.15
CA GLU A 339 -11.74 16.61 -12.33
C GLU A 339 -11.54 18.08 -11.94
N ALA A 340 -11.53 18.99 -12.92
CA ALA A 340 -11.31 20.42 -12.67
C ALA A 340 -12.43 21.04 -11.82
N SER A 341 -13.68 20.62 -12.04
CA SER A 341 -14.85 21.08 -11.27
C SER A 341 -14.78 20.58 -9.83
N ALA A 342 -14.42 19.33 -9.61
CA ALA A 342 -14.23 18.73 -8.30
C ALA A 342 -13.08 19.42 -7.54
N ALA A 343 -11.93 19.65 -8.21
CA ALA A 343 -10.79 20.33 -7.64
C ALA A 343 -11.08 21.78 -7.25
N ALA A 344 -12.01 22.44 -7.94
CA ALA A 344 -12.43 23.82 -7.63
C ALA A 344 -13.39 23.92 -6.42
N VAL A 345 -13.88 22.80 -5.87
CA VAL A 345 -14.76 22.83 -4.67
C VAL A 345 -13.94 23.27 -3.46
N PRO A 346 -14.32 24.37 -2.76
CA PRO A 346 -13.60 24.84 -1.58
C PRO A 346 -13.52 23.77 -0.50
N GLY A 347 -12.29 23.46 -0.04
CA GLY A 347 -12.02 22.41 0.94
C GLY A 347 -11.54 21.09 0.33
N VAL A 348 -11.54 20.96 -1.01
CA VAL A 348 -10.86 19.87 -1.69
C VAL A 348 -9.35 20.14 -1.65
N ALA A 349 -8.58 19.13 -1.23
CA ALA A 349 -7.13 19.18 -1.12
C ALA A 349 -6.44 18.55 -2.34
N GLU A 350 -7.03 17.52 -2.92
CA GLU A 350 -6.50 16.81 -4.09
C GLU A 350 -7.62 16.11 -4.85
N VAL A 351 -7.56 16.13 -6.17
CA VAL A 351 -8.26 15.23 -7.09
C VAL A 351 -7.19 14.62 -7.98
N LYS A 352 -7.21 13.32 -8.14
CA LYS A 352 -6.25 12.61 -9.00
C LYS A 352 -6.92 11.47 -9.72
N LEU A 353 -6.78 11.47 -11.03
CA LEU A 353 -7.17 10.36 -11.91
C LEU A 353 -5.94 9.50 -12.21
N TYR A 354 -6.12 8.19 -12.29
CA TYR A 354 -5.04 7.21 -12.55
C TYR A 354 -5.08 6.64 -13.95
N VAL A 355 -6.19 6.86 -14.65
CA VAL A 355 -6.48 6.30 -15.95
C VAL A 355 -6.85 7.39 -16.94
N GLU A 356 -6.52 7.19 -18.21
CA GLU A 356 -6.84 8.07 -19.31
C GLU A 356 -7.96 7.45 -20.16
N PRO A 357 -8.76 8.26 -20.91
CA PRO A 357 -9.69 7.74 -21.90
C PRO A 357 -9.03 6.76 -22.86
N LYS A 358 -9.74 5.70 -23.23
CA LYS A 358 -9.29 4.56 -24.04
C LYS A 358 -8.48 3.50 -23.28
N ALA A 359 -8.19 3.70 -22.01
CA ALA A 359 -7.54 2.66 -21.20
C ALA A 359 -8.47 1.45 -21.02
N PRO A 360 -7.94 0.22 -21.10
CA PRO A 360 -8.69 -0.97 -20.73
C PRO A 360 -8.82 -1.06 -19.20
N ILE A 361 -10.03 -1.29 -18.74
CA ILE A 361 -10.34 -1.52 -17.33
C ILE A 361 -10.65 -3.00 -17.13
N VAL A 362 -9.84 -3.69 -16.34
CA VAL A 362 -10.04 -5.10 -15.98
C VAL A 362 -9.96 -5.21 -14.48
N ARG A 363 -11.11 -5.39 -13.85
CA ARG A 363 -11.21 -5.45 -12.40
C ARG A 363 -10.58 -6.74 -11.85
N LYS A 364 -9.80 -6.57 -10.80
CA LYS A 364 -9.06 -7.64 -10.12
C LYS A 364 -9.61 -7.96 -8.72
N GLY A 365 -10.56 -7.15 -8.24
CA GLY A 365 -11.05 -7.23 -6.86
C GLY A 365 -10.07 -6.67 -5.83
N ASP A 366 -9.19 -5.74 -6.21
CA ASP A 366 -8.17 -5.16 -5.34
C ASP A 366 -7.92 -3.66 -5.65
N TYR A 367 -6.80 -3.12 -5.16
CA TYR A 367 -6.45 -1.69 -5.33
C TYR A 367 -6.38 -1.22 -6.79
N ARG A 368 -6.19 -2.11 -7.76
CA ARG A 368 -6.09 -1.81 -9.20
C ARG A 368 -7.43 -1.45 -9.82
N ASP A 369 -8.54 -1.74 -9.15
CA ASP A 369 -9.87 -1.34 -9.60
C ASP A 369 -10.14 0.16 -9.36
N CYS A 370 -9.22 0.84 -8.67
CA CYS A 370 -9.30 2.26 -8.39
C CYS A 370 -8.81 3.07 -9.58
N ILE A 371 -9.68 3.90 -10.14
CA ILE A 371 -9.41 4.78 -11.30
C ILE A 371 -9.04 6.21 -10.90
N GLY A 372 -9.12 6.55 -9.61
CA GLY A 372 -8.77 7.85 -9.08
C GLY A 372 -9.11 8.01 -7.61
N HIS A 373 -8.87 9.20 -7.06
CA HIS A 373 -9.33 9.57 -5.73
C HIS A 373 -9.59 11.08 -5.59
N VAL A 374 -10.37 11.41 -4.58
CA VAL A 374 -10.60 12.78 -4.11
C VAL A 374 -10.24 12.87 -2.64
N ILE A 375 -9.53 13.93 -2.23
CA ILE A 375 -9.24 14.27 -0.84
C ILE A 375 -9.90 15.60 -0.49
N ALA A 376 -10.63 15.64 0.62
CA ALA A 376 -11.13 16.88 1.22
C ALA A 376 -10.60 17.02 2.65
N ALA A 377 -10.40 18.27 3.10
CA ALA A 377 -9.95 18.56 4.46
C ALA A 377 -10.55 19.87 4.98
N SER A 378 -10.99 19.85 6.24
CA SER A 378 -11.49 21.03 6.94
C SER A 378 -11.35 20.86 8.47
N PRO A 379 -11.56 21.94 9.27
CA PRO A 379 -11.59 21.82 10.73
C PRO A 379 -12.73 20.93 11.27
N SER A 380 -13.77 20.67 10.49
CA SER A 380 -14.97 19.94 10.90
C SER A 380 -15.19 18.69 10.06
N ARG A 381 -15.47 17.55 10.73
CA ARG A 381 -15.79 16.27 10.07
C ARG A 381 -17.00 16.43 9.14
N ALA A 382 -18.10 16.99 9.63
CA ALA A 382 -19.30 17.16 8.82
C ALA A 382 -19.06 18.01 7.56
N THR A 383 -18.25 19.07 7.69
CA THR A 383 -17.86 19.88 6.52
C THR A 383 -16.98 19.09 5.56
N THR A 384 -16.01 18.33 6.06
CA THR A 384 -15.12 17.51 5.22
C THR A 384 -15.92 16.46 4.43
N GLU A 385 -16.84 15.76 5.09
CA GLU A 385 -17.71 14.76 4.46
C GLU A 385 -18.64 15.38 3.40
N ALA A 386 -19.21 16.55 3.67
CA ALA A 386 -20.06 17.26 2.72
C ALA A 386 -19.27 17.76 1.49
N VAL A 387 -18.07 18.30 1.70
CA VAL A 387 -17.16 18.73 0.62
C VAL A 387 -16.73 17.54 -0.22
N LEU A 388 -16.30 16.44 0.43
CA LEU A 388 -15.88 15.22 -0.24
C LEU A 388 -17.01 14.64 -1.11
N LYS A 389 -18.21 14.51 -0.53
CA LYS A 389 -19.37 14.05 -1.28
C LYS A 389 -19.65 14.92 -2.50
N ARG A 390 -19.70 16.24 -2.31
CA ARG A 390 -19.94 17.19 -3.41
C ARG A 390 -18.90 17.07 -4.52
N ALA A 391 -17.62 16.94 -4.17
CA ALA A 391 -16.55 16.81 -5.14
C ALA A 391 -16.63 15.48 -5.91
N VAL A 392 -16.91 14.39 -5.22
CA VAL A 392 -17.08 13.06 -5.85
C VAL A 392 -18.29 13.05 -6.79
N ASP A 393 -19.42 13.67 -6.39
CA ASP A 393 -20.63 13.76 -7.21
C ASP A 393 -20.44 14.58 -8.52
N LEU A 394 -19.35 15.33 -8.65
CA LEU A 394 -18.99 16.07 -9.87
C LEU A 394 -18.13 15.26 -10.86
N ILE A 395 -17.62 14.11 -10.44
CA ILE A 395 -16.80 13.25 -11.29
C ILE A 395 -17.67 12.12 -11.83
N ASP A 396 -17.67 11.98 -13.13
CA ASP A 396 -18.43 10.94 -13.82
C ASP A 396 -17.58 10.28 -14.90
N TRP A 397 -17.91 9.04 -15.28
CA TRP A 397 -17.20 8.28 -16.30
C TRP A 397 -18.11 7.32 -17.03
N SER A 398 -17.69 6.87 -18.21
CA SER A 398 -18.36 5.84 -18.97
C SER A 398 -17.37 4.76 -19.39
N ILE A 399 -17.76 3.51 -19.21
CA ILE A 399 -17.00 2.33 -19.62
C ILE A 399 -17.88 1.52 -20.57
N THR A 400 -17.41 1.34 -21.81
CA THR A 400 -18.03 0.39 -22.74
C THR A 400 -17.58 -1.01 -22.38
N PRO A 401 -18.50 -1.90 -21.95
CA PRO A 401 -18.13 -3.28 -21.58
C PRO A 401 -17.45 -4.02 -22.74
N PHE A 402 -16.51 -4.92 -22.43
CA PHE A 402 -15.95 -5.81 -23.43
C PHE A 402 -17.05 -6.64 -24.08
N PRO A 403 -16.94 -6.97 -25.37
CA PRO A 403 -17.87 -7.88 -26.04
C PRO A 403 -17.96 -9.21 -25.26
N SER A 404 -19.18 -9.71 -25.09
CA SER A 404 -19.40 -11.00 -24.45
C SER A 404 -18.89 -12.15 -25.34
N GLY A 405 -17.73 -12.72 -25.00
CA GLY A 405 -17.12 -13.87 -25.68
C GLY A 405 -15.70 -14.09 -25.15
N ASP A 406 -15.33 -15.35 -24.91
CA ASP A 406 -14.01 -15.74 -24.36
C ASP A 406 -12.82 -15.27 -25.24
N ASP A 407 -13.05 -14.96 -26.53
CA ASP A 407 -12.02 -14.56 -27.48
C ASP A 407 -11.55 -13.11 -27.30
N ALA A 408 -12.39 -12.20 -26.79
CA ALA A 408 -12.06 -10.78 -26.68
C ALA A 408 -11.05 -10.49 -25.54
N ILE A 409 -11.17 -11.20 -24.42
CA ILE A 409 -10.23 -11.05 -23.28
C ILE A 409 -8.85 -11.61 -23.65
N ALA A 410 -8.81 -12.68 -24.46
CA ALA A 410 -7.57 -13.28 -24.94
C ALA A 410 -6.81 -12.35 -25.92
N GLU A 411 -7.51 -11.59 -26.75
CA GLU A 411 -6.93 -10.68 -27.73
C GLU A 411 -6.23 -9.49 -27.05
N PHE A 412 -6.82 -8.94 -25.98
CA PHE A 412 -6.23 -7.86 -25.19
C PHE A 412 -5.11 -8.33 -24.25
N ALA A 413 -5.19 -9.59 -23.75
CA ALA A 413 -4.10 -10.21 -23.00
C ALA A 413 -2.86 -10.47 -23.86
N CYS A 414 -3.05 -10.86 -25.15
CA CYS A 414 -1.95 -11.06 -26.11
C CYS A 414 -1.31 -9.74 -26.58
N ALA A 415 -2.05 -8.64 -26.54
CA ALA A 415 -1.54 -7.31 -26.93
C ALA A 415 -0.64 -6.65 -25.89
N GLY A 416 -0.36 -7.29 -24.75
CA GLY A 416 0.50 -6.74 -23.69
C GLY A 416 -0.13 -5.56 -22.93
N LEU A 417 -1.43 -5.33 -23.08
CA LEU A 417 -2.17 -4.22 -22.46
C LEU A 417 -2.76 -4.61 -21.09
N LEU A 418 -2.54 -5.84 -20.64
CA LEU A 418 -3.04 -6.41 -19.38
C LEU A 418 -1.86 -6.78 -18.46
N GLY A 419 -0.92 -5.85 -18.22
CA GLY A 419 0.20 -6.03 -17.30
C GLY A 419 -0.10 -5.53 -15.90
#